data_d87e994b26eeffb5ddabd9100d6a0581
#
_entry.id   d87e994b26eeffb5ddabd9100d6a0581
#
_cell.length_a   1.000
_cell.length_b   1.000
_cell.length_c   1.000
_cell.angle_alpha   90.00
_cell.angle_beta   90.00
_cell.angle_gamma   90.00
#
_symmetry.space_group_name_H-M   'P 1'
#
loop_
_entity.id
_entity.type
_entity.pdbx_description
1 polymer ?
#
loop_
_entity_poly.entity_id
_entity_poly.type
_entity_poly.pdbx_seq_one_letter_code
_entity_poly.pdbx_strand_id
1 'polypeptide(L)'
;QKIISMYAKGMTTRQISETIEDIYGFETSEGFISDVTDKILPQIEDWQNRPLDEVYPILYIDAIHYSVRDNGVIRKLAAYVILGINTEGKKEVLSITVGDNESSKYWLSVLNELKNRGVKDILIICADGLSGIKEAIAAAFPKTEYQRCIVHQVRNTLKYVPDKDRKAFASDLKTIYHASDEEKARLALDRVTEKWTAKYPNSMKRWYDNWDAITPIFKFSPDVRKVIYTTNAIESLNSTYRKLNRQRSVFPSDTALLKALYLATFEATKKWTMSIRNWGRVYGELSIMYEGRLPE
;
A
#
# COMPACT_ATOMS: atom_id res chain seq x y z
N GLN A 1 -16.45 -20.60 12.04
CA GLN A 1 -15.00 -20.41 11.80
C GLN A 1 -14.56 -20.95 10.44
N LYS A 2 -14.91 -22.18 10.03
CA LYS A 2 -14.47 -22.77 8.73
C LYS A 2 -14.98 -21.97 7.52
N ILE A 3 -16.24 -21.52 7.52
CA ILE A 3 -16.83 -20.70 6.45
C ILE A 3 -16.04 -19.39 6.30
N ILE A 4 -15.77 -18.70 7.42
CA ILE A 4 -15.00 -17.46 7.42
C ILE A 4 -13.57 -17.70 6.89
N SER A 5 -12.94 -18.81 7.26
CA SER A 5 -11.61 -19.18 6.76
C SER A 5 -11.60 -19.44 5.24
N MET A 6 -12.62 -20.09 4.71
CA MET A 6 -12.76 -20.30 3.25
C MET A 6 -12.98 -18.98 2.52
N TYR A 7 -13.82 -18.11 3.08
CA TYR A 7 -14.05 -16.78 2.52
C TYR A 7 -12.80 -15.92 2.53
N ALA A 8 -12.03 -15.95 3.62
CA ALA A 8 -10.73 -15.27 3.75
C ALA A 8 -9.70 -15.71 2.71
N LYS A 9 -9.79 -16.97 2.27
CA LYS A 9 -8.95 -17.53 1.20
C LYS A 9 -9.43 -17.15 -0.21
N GLY A 10 -10.51 -16.39 -0.32
CA GLY A 10 -11.04 -15.85 -1.59
C GLY A 10 -12.11 -16.72 -2.24
N MET A 11 -12.64 -17.75 -1.57
CA MET A 11 -13.75 -18.53 -2.10
C MET A 11 -15.03 -17.69 -2.17
N THR A 12 -15.81 -17.89 -3.22
CA THR A 12 -17.14 -17.28 -3.35
C THR A 12 -18.15 -17.97 -2.41
N THR A 13 -19.26 -17.32 -2.12
CA THR A 13 -20.36 -17.93 -1.35
C THR A 13 -20.84 -19.24 -1.96
N ARG A 14 -20.93 -19.29 -3.29
CA ARG A 14 -21.27 -20.50 -4.06
C ARG A 14 -20.24 -21.62 -3.85
N GLN A 15 -18.95 -21.32 -4.06
CA GLN A 15 -17.88 -22.30 -3.85
C GLN A 15 -17.82 -22.83 -2.42
N ILE A 16 -18.11 -21.99 -1.43
CA ILE A 16 -18.19 -22.40 -0.04
C ILE A 16 -19.39 -23.35 0.18
N SER A 17 -20.55 -23.02 -0.39
CA SER A 17 -21.74 -23.86 -0.33
C SER A 17 -21.49 -25.24 -0.93
N GLU A 18 -20.96 -25.28 -2.16
CA GLU A 18 -20.58 -26.52 -2.86
C GLU A 18 -19.55 -27.34 -2.03
N THR A 19 -18.53 -26.68 -1.46
CA THR A 19 -17.50 -27.36 -0.63
C THR A 19 -18.08 -27.93 0.66
N ILE A 20 -19.05 -27.25 1.29
CA ILE A 20 -19.71 -27.75 2.49
C ILE A 20 -20.54 -28.98 2.16
N GLU A 21 -21.26 -28.96 1.06
CA GLU A 21 -22.03 -30.10 0.58
C GLU A 21 -21.12 -31.32 0.31
N ASP A 22 -20.03 -31.10 -0.42
CA ASP A 22 -19.05 -32.14 -0.74
C ASP A 22 -18.39 -32.78 0.49
N ILE A 23 -18.04 -31.95 1.51
CA ILE A 23 -17.27 -32.44 2.68
C ILE A 23 -18.21 -32.98 3.77
N TYR A 24 -19.35 -32.35 3.99
CA TYR A 24 -20.23 -32.62 5.12
C TYR A 24 -21.57 -33.26 4.73
N GLY A 25 -21.89 -33.33 3.45
CA GLY A 25 -23.09 -33.98 2.93
C GLY A 25 -24.39 -33.25 3.22
N PHE A 26 -24.36 -31.94 3.50
CA PHE A 26 -25.60 -31.16 3.68
C PHE A 26 -25.55 -29.88 2.84
N GLU A 27 -26.67 -29.54 2.25
CA GLU A 27 -26.86 -28.35 1.46
C GLU A 27 -26.87 -27.09 2.32
N THR A 28 -26.21 -26.04 1.85
CA THR A 28 -26.27 -24.68 2.40
C THR A 28 -26.58 -23.68 1.29
N SER A 29 -27.39 -22.67 1.58
CA SER A 29 -27.63 -21.60 0.61
C SER A 29 -26.49 -20.58 0.57
N GLU A 30 -26.31 -19.93 -0.57
CA GLU A 30 -25.38 -18.80 -0.69
C GLU A 30 -25.76 -17.66 0.27
N GLY A 31 -27.06 -17.44 0.50
CA GLY A 31 -27.58 -16.50 1.48
C GLY A 31 -27.10 -16.80 2.89
N PHE A 32 -27.20 -18.06 3.32
CA PHE A 32 -26.68 -18.49 4.61
C PHE A 32 -25.18 -18.23 4.76
N ILE A 33 -24.41 -18.50 3.72
CA ILE A 33 -22.96 -18.21 3.73
C ILE A 33 -22.71 -16.71 3.84
N SER A 34 -23.50 -15.88 3.14
CA SER A 34 -23.42 -14.41 3.22
C SER A 34 -23.72 -13.95 4.65
N ASP A 35 -24.81 -14.42 5.25
CA ASP A 35 -25.20 -14.06 6.63
C ASP A 35 -24.14 -14.45 7.65
N VAL A 36 -23.52 -15.61 7.49
CA VAL A 36 -22.41 -16.03 8.37
C VAL A 36 -21.19 -15.12 8.21
N THR A 37 -20.86 -14.70 7.00
CA THR A 37 -19.74 -13.80 6.76
C THR A 37 -20.04 -12.37 7.18
N ASP A 38 -21.30 -11.93 7.17
CA ASP A 38 -21.72 -10.61 7.63
C ASP A 38 -21.54 -10.41 9.14
N LYS A 39 -21.46 -11.50 9.91
CA LYS A 39 -21.16 -11.44 11.35
C LYS A 39 -19.79 -10.83 11.68
N ILE A 40 -18.91 -10.68 10.70
CA ILE A 40 -17.63 -10.00 10.90
C ILE A 40 -17.71 -8.48 10.71
N LEU A 41 -18.81 -7.94 10.15
CA LEU A 41 -18.93 -6.49 9.88
C LEU A 41 -18.73 -5.62 11.12
N PRO A 42 -19.30 -5.92 12.29
CA PRO A 42 -19.03 -5.17 13.51
C PRO A 42 -17.55 -5.20 13.90
N GLN A 43 -16.86 -6.32 13.71
CA GLN A 43 -15.42 -6.44 13.97
C GLN A 43 -14.58 -5.61 13.01
N ILE A 44 -15.01 -5.50 11.74
CA ILE A 44 -14.38 -4.63 10.75
C ILE A 44 -14.54 -3.16 11.17
N GLU A 45 -15.73 -2.78 11.59
CA GLU A 45 -16.02 -1.41 12.05
C GLU A 45 -15.19 -1.06 13.29
N ASP A 46 -15.14 -1.93 14.29
CA ASP A 46 -14.32 -1.76 15.48
C ASP A 46 -12.84 -1.63 15.12
N TRP A 47 -12.35 -2.46 14.20
CA TRP A 47 -10.97 -2.41 13.74
C TRP A 47 -10.66 -1.12 12.98
N GLN A 48 -11.55 -0.66 12.12
CA GLN A 48 -11.38 0.59 11.36
C GLN A 48 -11.39 1.83 12.26
N ASN A 49 -12.15 1.78 13.36
CA ASN A 49 -12.29 2.90 14.29
C ASN A 49 -11.35 2.81 15.51
N ARG A 50 -10.53 1.75 15.62
CA ARG A 50 -9.64 1.56 16.76
C ARG A 50 -8.69 2.74 16.93
N PRO A 51 -8.32 3.11 18.18
CA PRO A 51 -7.28 4.09 18.44
C PRO A 51 -5.95 3.68 17.81
N LEU A 52 -5.23 4.66 17.30
CA LEU A 52 -3.89 4.50 16.72
C LEU A 52 -2.84 5.15 17.62
N ASP A 53 -1.57 4.83 17.38
CA ASP A 53 -0.46 5.49 18.06
C ASP A 53 -0.39 6.98 17.68
N GLU A 54 0.14 7.79 18.57
CA GLU A 54 0.24 9.23 18.35
C GLU A 54 1.25 9.60 17.26
N VAL A 55 2.30 8.78 17.09
CA VAL A 55 3.39 9.03 16.14
C VAL A 55 3.70 7.78 15.33
N TYR A 56 3.77 7.95 14.02
CA TYR A 56 4.27 6.93 13.09
C TYR A 56 5.48 7.47 12.34
N PRO A 57 6.67 6.86 12.51
CA PRO A 57 7.86 7.25 11.74
C PRO A 57 7.66 7.15 10.23
N ILE A 58 7.01 6.08 9.75
CA ILE A 58 6.81 5.87 8.32
C ILE A 58 5.42 5.31 8.06
N LEU A 59 4.71 5.89 7.09
CA LEU A 59 3.50 5.33 6.49
C LEU A 59 3.74 4.99 5.02
N TYR A 60 3.03 3.97 4.56
CA TYR A 60 2.91 3.62 3.14
C TYR A 60 1.45 3.67 2.74
N ILE A 61 1.17 4.30 1.61
CA ILE A 61 -0.17 4.34 1.01
C ILE A 61 -0.12 3.72 -0.37
N ASP A 62 -0.98 2.76 -0.62
CA ASP A 62 -1.08 2.07 -1.90
C ASP A 62 -2.53 1.84 -2.30
N ALA A 63 -2.78 1.66 -3.59
CA ALA A 63 -4.09 1.43 -4.16
C ALA A 63 -4.10 0.16 -5.01
N ILE A 64 -5.14 -0.65 -4.84
CA ILE A 64 -5.38 -1.85 -5.65
C ILE A 64 -6.78 -1.78 -6.22
N HIS A 65 -6.90 -1.98 -7.54
CA HIS A 65 -8.16 -1.86 -8.25
C HIS A 65 -8.90 -3.18 -8.34
N TYR A 66 -10.20 -3.13 -8.11
CA TYR A 66 -11.14 -4.24 -8.16
C TYR A 66 -12.33 -3.92 -9.06
N SER A 67 -12.98 -4.96 -9.56
CA SER A 67 -14.28 -4.84 -10.22
C SER A 67 -15.37 -5.20 -9.22
N VAL A 68 -16.36 -4.35 -9.11
CA VAL A 68 -17.49 -4.51 -8.18
C VAL A 68 -18.79 -4.31 -8.95
N ARG A 69 -19.79 -5.13 -8.64
CA ARG A 69 -21.15 -4.99 -9.20
C ARG A 69 -21.93 -4.01 -8.34
N ASP A 70 -22.42 -2.96 -8.96
CA ASP A 70 -23.26 -1.94 -8.35
C ASP A 70 -24.49 -1.73 -9.24
N ASN A 71 -25.68 -2.01 -8.70
CA ASN A 71 -26.96 -1.89 -9.42
C ASN A 71 -26.95 -2.54 -10.83
N GLY A 72 -26.34 -3.73 -10.95
CA GLY A 72 -26.25 -4.47 -12.21
C GLY A 72 -25.11 -4.04 -13.14
N VAL A 73 -24.42 -2.95 -12.84
CA VAL A 73 -23.28 -2.43 -13.62
C VAL A 73 -21.97 -2.81 -12.93
N ILE A 74 -20.94 -3.17 -13.72
CA ILE A 74 -19.60 -3.43 -13.19
C ILE A 74 -18.83 -2.12 -13.19
N ARG A 75 -18.41 -1.69 -11.97
CA ARG A 75 -17.57 -0.51 -11.74
C ARG A 75 -16.17 -0.90 -11.31
N LYS A 76 -15.19 -0.05 -11.62
CA LYS A 76 -13.84 -0.16 -11.10
C LYS A 76 -13.73 0.67 -9.83
N LEU A 77 -13.40 0.01 -8.72
CA LEU A 77 -13.13 0.64 -7.44
C LEU A 77 -11.67 0.41 -7.05
N ALA A 78 -11.12 1.31 -6.25
CA ALA A 78 -9.82 1.14 -5.63
C ALA A 78 -9.99 0.81 -4.14
N ALA A 79 -9.21 -0.15 -3.66
CA ALA A 79 -8.97 -0.34 -2.25
C ALA A 79 -7.69 0.41 -1.89
N TYR A 80 -7.80 1.39 -1.02
CA TYR A 80 -6.69 2.19 -0.51
C TYR A 80 -6.24 1.63 0.84
N VAL A 81 -4.99 1.25 0.92
CA VAL A 81 -4.41 0.62 2.10
C VAL A 81 -3.34 1.51 2.68
N ILE A 82 -3.45 1.80 3.97
CA ILE A 82 -2.44 2.52 4.73
C ILE A 82 -1.76 1.55 5.68
N LEU A 83 -0.45 1.38 5.51
CA LEU A 83 0.42 0.58 6.35
C LEU A 83 1.36 1.50 7.12
N GLY A 84 1.45 1.34 8.43
CA GLY A 84 2.35 2.10 9.29
C GLY A 84 3.49 1.25 9.85
N ILE A 85 4.61 1.91 10.08
CA ILE A 85 5.68 1.42 10.93
C ILE A 85 5.62 2.24 12.22
N ASN A 86 5.36 1.58 13.34
CA ASN A 86 5.29 2.26 14.64
C ASN A 86 6.69 2.54 15.23
N THR A 87 6.74 3.19 16.39
CA THR A 87 8.00 3.56 17.04
C THR A 87 8.84 2.36 17.49
N GLU A 88 8.23 1.19 17.67
CA GLU A 88 8.93 -0.08 17.93
C GLU A 88 9.44 -0.76 16.65
N GLY A 89 9.20 -0.20 15.49
CA GLY A 89 9.56 -0.81 14.18
C GLY A 89 8.63 -1.92 13.73
N LYS A 90 7.48 -2.08 14.35
CA LYS A 90 6.47 -3.08 13.96
C LYS A 90 5.57 -2.54 12.87
N LYS A 91 5.20 -3.43 11.97
CA LYS A 91 4.30 -3.14 10.86
C LYS A 91 2.85 -3.30 11.29
N GLU A 92 2.00 -2.38 10.84
CA GLU A 92 0.59 -2.36 11.16
C GLU A 92 -0.22 -1.82 9.97
N VAL A 93 -1.31 -2.49 9.61
CA VAL A 93 -2.29 -1.91 8.67
C VAL A 93 -3.21 -1.00 9.45
N LEU A 94 -3.21 0.29 9.12
CA LEU A 94 -3.96 1.30 9.84
C LEU A 94 -5.37 1.48 9.28
N SER A 95 -5.53 1.37 7.97
CA SER A 95 -6.79 1.64 7.28
C SER A 95 -6.90 0.87 5.97
N ILE A 96 -8.11 0.45 5.65
CA ILE A 96 -8.52 -0.03 4.34
C ILE A 96 -9.81 0.70 3.98
N THR A 97 -9.78 1.49 2.90
CA THR A 97 -10.95 2.20 2.39
C THR A 97 -11.20 1.82 0.93
N VAL A 98 -12.45 1.79 0.53
CA VAL A 98 -12.86 1.49 -0.84
C VAL A 98 -13.50 2.74 -1.44
N GLY A 99 -13.07 3.15 -2.63
CA GLY A 99 -13.57 4.33 -3.31
C GLY A 99 -13.32 4.30 -4.81
N ASP A 100 -13.98 5.20 -5.51
CA ASP A 100 -13.90 5.33 -6.98
C ASP A 100 -13.15 6.58 -7.45
N ASN A 101 -12.90 7.54 -6.56
CA ASN A 101 -12.32 8.83 -6.90
C ASN A 101 -11.12 9.19 -6.04
N GLU A 102 -9.98 9.39 -6.69
CA GLU A 102 -8.80 9.99 -6.08
C GLU A 102 -8.83 11.50 -6.28
N SER A 103 -8.86 12.23 -5.16
CA SER A 103 -8.77 13.68 -5.14
C SER A 103 -8.09 14.16 -3.87
N SER A 104 -7.59 15.39 -3.87
CA SER A 104 -7.02 15.99 -2.66
C SER A 104 -8.04 16.05 -1.51
N LYS A 105 -9.30 16.31 -1.80
CA LYS A 105 -10.39 16.30 -0.81
C LYS A 105 -10.62 14.90 -0.21
N TYR A 106 -10.60 13.87 -1.04
CA TYR A 106 -10.73 12.48 -0.59
C TYR A 106 -9.56 12.10 0.34
N TRP A 107 -8.33 12.35 -0.09
CA TRP A 107 -7.14 12.05 0.72
C TRP A 107 -7.07 12.85 2.00
N LEU A 108 -7.51 14.12 1.96
CA LEU A 108 -7.61 14.94 3.17
C LEU A 108 -8.58 14.32 4.19
N SER A 109 -9.72 13.81 3.73
CA SER A 109 -10.68 13.08 4.57
C SER A 109 -10.04 11.83 5.20
N VAL A 110 -9.34 11.01 4.40
CA VAL A 110 -8.66 9.80 4.87
C VAL A 110 -7.57 10.13 5.91
N LEU A 111 -6.77 11.16 5.67
CA LEU A 111 -5.72 11.58 6.60
C LEU A 111 -6.29 12.21 7.89
N ASN A 112 -7.39 12.95 7.80
CA ASN A 112 -8.09 13.49 8.98
C ASN A 112 -8.70 12.35 9.83
N GLU A 113 -9.14 11.26 9.21
CA GLU A 113 -9.58 10.07 9.93
C GLU A 113 -8.45 9.48 10.81
N LEU A 114 -7.20 9.45 10.31
CA LEU A 114 -6.06 9.05 11.14
C LEU A 114 -5.89 9.97 12.36
N LYS A 115 -6.07 11.28 12.18
CA LYS A 115 -6.04 12.25 13.30
C LYS A 115 -7.16 12.00 14.30
N ASN A 116 -8.38 11.75 13.84
CA ASN A 116 -9.52 11.46 14.70
C ASN A 116 -9.29 10.19 15.54
N ARG A 117 -8.51 9.26 15.01
CA ARG A 117 -8.11 8.02 15.70
C ARG A 117 -6.87 8.16 16.57
N GLY A 118 -6.31 9.35 16.71
CA GLY A 118 -5.24 9.67 17.65
C GLY A 118 -3.87 9.99 17.07
N VAL A 119 -3.68 9.89 15.75
CA VAL A 119 -2.38 10.21 15.12
C VAL A 119 -2.14 11.72 15.17
N LYS A 120 -1.05 12.12 15.80
CA LYS A 120 -0.62 13.51 15.94
C LYS A 120 0.49 13.89 14.96
N ASP A 121 1.40 12.97 14.66
CA ASP A 121 2.53 13.23 13.79
C ASP A 121 2.94 12.00 12.97
N ILE A 122 3.43 12.27 11.75
CA ILE A 122 3.97 11.28 10.83
C ILE A 122 5.23 11.90 10.22
N LEU A 123 6.38 11.21 10.28
CA LEU A 123 7.62 11.77 9.76
C LEU A 123 7.67 11.68 8.23
N ILE A 124 7.41 10.48 7.69
CA ILE A 124 7.52 10.19 6.25
C ILE A 124 6.28 9.45 5.78
N ILE A 125 5.69 9.90 4.67
CA ILE A 125 4.66 9.15 3.93
C ILE A 125 5.21 8.77 2.58
N CYS A 126 5.26 7.46 2.32
CA CYS A 126 5.59 6.89 1.02
C CYS A 126 4.31 6.52 0.28
N ALA A 127 4.07 7.12 -0.87
CA ALA A 127 2.88 6.81 -1.67
C ALA A 127 3.22 6.73 -3.16
N ASP A 128 2.41 5.99 -3.93
CA ASP A 128 2.42 6.10 -5.38
C ASP A 128 1.88 7.48 -5.80
N GLY A 129 1.96 7.79 -7.07
CA GLY A 129 1.43 9.04 -7.63
C GLY A 129 -0.10 9.08 -7.63
N LEU A 130 -0.69 8.92 -6.46
CA LEU A 130 -2.12 9.04 -6.26
C LEU A 130 -2.54 10.51 -6.42
N SER A 131 -3.59 10.75 -7.19
CA SER A 131 -4.02 12.11 -7.50
C SER A 131 -4.43 12.86 -6.23
N GLY A 132 -3.82 14.03 -5.99
CA GLY A 132 -4.12 14.91 -4.86
C GLY A 132 -3.54 14.49 -3.51
N ILE A 133 -2.74 13.41 -3.45
CA ILE A 133 -2.17 12.92 -2.18
C ILE A 133 -1.14 13.89 -1.60
N LYS A 134 -0.32 14.51 -2.43
CA LYS A 134 0.72 15.46 -2.01
C LYS A 134 0.11 16.69 -1.35
N GLU A 135 -0.92 17.23 -1.95
CA GLU A 135 -1.67 18.39 -1.44
C GLU A 135 -2.38 18.05 -0.13
N ALA A 136 -2.99 16.87 -0.05
CA ALA A 136 -3.67 16.43 1.17
C ALA A 136 -2.69 16.21 2.34
N ILE A 137 -1.51 15.65 2.08
CA ILE A 137 -0.45 15.50 3.10
C ILE A 137 0.00 16.88 3.59
N ALA A 138 0.26 17.82 2.68
CA ALA A 138 0.67 19.18 3.04
C ALA A 138 -0.38 19.88 3.90
N ALA A 139 -1.67 19.63 3.68
CA ALA A 139 -2.76 20.21 4.45
C ALA A 139 -2.97 19.54 5.81
N ALA A 140 -2.96 18.19 5.86
CA ALA A 140 -3.25 17.43 7.07
C ALA A 140 -2.04 17.33 8.01
N PHE A 141 -0.86 17.08 7.44
CA PHE A 141 0.40 16.87 8.16
C PHE A 141 1.52 17.70 7.53
N PRO A 142 1.54 19.02 7.72
CA PRO A 142 2.43 19.95 7.00
C PRO A 142 3.91 19.71 7.25
N LYS A 143 4.27 19.06 8.36
CA LYS A 143 5.67 18.71 8.68
C LYS A 143 6.12 17.35 8.14
N THR A 144 5.21 16.58 7.53
CA THR A 144 5.49 15.25 6.98
C THR A 144 6.25 15.36 5.67
N GLU A 145 7.31 14.59 5.54
CA GLU A 145 8.02 14.40 4.27
C GLU A 145 7.21 13.49 3.34
N TYR A 146 6.87 13.96 2.16
CA TYR A 146 6.28 13.12 1.12
C TYR A 146 7.36 12.48 0.26
N GLN A 147 7.36 11.15 0.18
CA GLN A 147 8.25 10.38 -0.66
C GLN A 147 7.45 9.60 -1.70
N ARG A 148 7.71 9.85 -2.97
CA ARG A 148 7.14 9.02 -4.03
C ARG A 148 7.70 7.60 -3.97
N CYS A 149 6.82 6.63 -4.11
CA CYS A 149 7.20 5.21 -4.07
C CYS A 149 8.14 4.86 -5.23
N ILE A 150 9.39 4.55 -4.91
CA ILE A 150 10.41 4.19 -5.90
C ILE A 150 10.06 2.90 -6.63
N VAL A 151 9.50 1.91 -5.92
CA VAL A 151 9.10 0.63 -6.53
C VAL A 151 8.05 0.83 -7.61
N HIS A 152 7.04 1.65 -7.35
CA HIS A 152 6.02 1.99 -8.35
C HIS A 152 6.60 2.83 -9.50
N GLN A 153 7.50 3.76 -9.20
CA GLN A 153 8.18 4.56 -10.22
C GLN A 153 8.95 3.66 -11.20
N VAL A 154 9.71 2.69 -10.68
CA VAL A 154 10.45 1.70 -11.48
C VAL A 154 9.49 0.80 -12.28
N ARG A 155 8.46 0.26 -11.64
CA ARG A 155 7.46 -0.58 -12.34
C ARG A 155 6.77 0.15 -13.48
N ASN A 156 6.37 1.40 -13.25
CA ASN A 156 5.73 2.22 -14.26
C ASN A 156 6.67 2.51 -15.45
N THR A 157 7.96 2.72 -15.18
CA THR A 157 8.98 2.89 -16.22
C THR A 157 9.11 1.63 -17.08
N LEU A 158 9.11 0.46 -16.46
CA LEU A 158 9.34 -0.82 -17.12
C LEU A 158 8.06 -1.46 -17.70
N LYS A 159 6.90 -0.85 -17.48
CA LYS A 159 5.60 -1.45 -17.81
C LYS A 159 5.49 -1.91 -19.27
N TYR A 160 6.04 -1.12 -20.18
CA TYR A 160 5.97 -1.37 -21.62
C TYR A 160 7.32 -1.79 -22.22
N VAL A 161 8.30 -2.11 -21.36
CA VAL A 161 9.63 -2.55 -21.80
C VAL A 161 9.60 -4.08 -21.99
N PRO A 162 9.99 -4.59 -23.18
CA PRO A 162 10.10 -6.01 -23.45
C PRO A 162 11.06 -6.73 -22.49
N ASP A 163 10.82 -8.01 -22.21
CA ASP A 163 11.59 -8.79 -21.24
C ASP A 163 13.09 -8.82 -21.52
N LYS A 164 13.49 -8.80 -22.80
CA LYS A 164 14.90 -8.78 -23.23
C LYS A 164 15.68 -7.56 -22.70
N ASP A 165 15.03 -6.41 -22.57
CA ASP A 165 15.67 -5.16 -22.12
C ASP A 165 15.34 -4.83 -20.64
N ARG A 166 14.30 -5.46 -20.08
CA ARG A 166 13.77 -5.12 -18.75
C ARG A 166 14.80 -5.24 -17.63
N LYS A 167 15.60 -6.32 -17.63
CA LYS A 167 16.62 -6.55 -16.60
C LYS A 167 17.76 -5.52 -16.67
N ALA A 168 18.21 -5.21 -17.87
CA ALA A 168 19.28 -4.22 -18.09
C ALA A 168 18.79 -2.81 -17.73
N PHE A 169 17.58 -2.44 -18.16
CA PHE A 169 16.99 -1.17 -17.84
C PHE A 169 16.75 -1.00 -16.32
N ALA A 170 16.22 -2.03 -15.65
CA ALA A 170 16.04 -2.02 -14.20
C ALA A 170 17.37 -1.83 -13.45
N SER A 171 18.46 -2.47 -13.94
CA SER A 171 19.79 -2.29 -13.37
C SER A 171 20.28 -0.85 -13.52
N ASP A 172 20.05 -0.24 -14.67
CA ASP A 172 20.42 1.16 -14.90
C ASP A 172 19.58 2.11 -14.02
N LEU A 173 18.27 1.90 -13.90
CA LEU A 173 17.40 2.68 -13.00
C LEU A 173 17.88 2.62 -11.55
N LYS A 174 18.41 1.48 -11.11
CA LYS A 174 18.96 1.31 -9.78
C LYS A 174 20.10 2.28 -9.48
N THR A 175 20.89 2.66 -10.46
CA THR A 175 21.98 3.64 -10.29
C THR A 175 21.47 5.01 -9.89
N ILE A 176 20.22 5.36 -10.21
CA ILE A 176 19.60 6.63 -9.87
C ILE A 176 19.26 6.64 -8.37
N TYR A 177 18.38 5.72 -7.92
CA TYR A 177 17.88 5.76 -6.55
C TYR A 177 18.83 5.16 -5.49
N HIS A 178 19.93 4.52 -5.91
CA HIS A 178 21.04 4.11 -5.04
C HIS A 178 22.21 5.11 -5.01
N ALA A 179 22.13 6.21 -5.73
CA ALA A 179 23.16 7.24 -5.69
C ALA A 179 23.33 7.78 -4.26
N SER A 180 24.54 8.21 -3.92
CA SER A 180 24.87 8.67 -2.56
C SER A 180 24.13 9.96 -2.16
N ASP A 181 23.88 10.81 -3.15
CA ASP A 181 23.29 12.14 -3.01
C ASP A 181 22.46 12.50 -4.25
N GLU A 182 21.73 13.61 -4.16
CA GLU A 182 20.86 14.08 -5.23
C GLU A 182 21.62 14.46 -6.49
N GLU A 183 22.80 15.06 -6.36
CA GLU A 183 23.62 15.49 -7.51
C GLU A 183 24.05 14.29 -8.34
N LYS A 184 24.58 13.25 -7.70
CA LYS A 184 24.94 11.99 -8.38
C LYS A 184 23.74 11.26 -8.94
N ALA A 185 22.61 11.31 -8.24
CA ALA A 185 21.36 10.76 -8.74
C ALA A 185 20.89 11.46 -10.00
N ARG A 186 21.02 12.79 -10.08
CA ARG A 186 20.67 13.56 -11.28
C ARG A 186 21.58 13.23 -12.46
N LEU A 187 22.88 13.11 -12.23
CA LEU A 187 23.83 12.67 -13.26
C LEU A 187 23.49 11.24 -13.77
N ALA A 188 23.13 10.34 -12.86
CA ALA A 188 22.70 9.00 -13.23
C ALA A 188 21.39 9.02 -14.04
N LEU A 189 20.43 9.86 -13.65
CA LEU A 189 19.18 10.05 -14.37
C LEU A 189 19.43 10.49 -15.83
N ASP A 190 20.28 11.48 -16.03
CA ASP A 190 20.59 12.00 -17.36
C ASP A 190 21.28 10.92 -18.22
N ARG A 191 22.23 10.18 -17.65
CA ARG A 191 22.93 9.08 -18.33
C ARG A 191 21.99 7.93 -18.72
N VAL A 192 21.08 7.53 -17.81
CA VAL A 192 20.09 6.47 -18.08
C VAL A 192 19.11 6.93 -19.15
N THR A 193 18.70 8.19 -19.09
CA THR A 193 17.80 8.78 -20.10
C THR A 193 18.44 8.78 -21.47
N GLU A 194 19.70 9.23 -21.61
CA GLU A 194 20.43 9.20 -22.87
C GLU A 194 20.51 7.79 -23.46
N LYS A 195 20.82 6.80 -22.63
CA LYS A 195 20.93 5.40 -23.07
C LYS A 195 19.63 4.81 -23.58
N TRP A 196 18.49 5.10 -22.93
CA TRP A 196 17.23 4.39 -23.19
C TRP A 196 16.21 5.16 -24.02
N THR A 197 16.36 6.49 -24.17
CA THR A 197 15.39 7.33 -24.90
C THR A 197 15.26 6.93 -26.38
N ALA A 198 16.33 6.47 -27.01
CA ALA A 198 16.26 6.02 -28.42
C ALA A 198 15.32 4.83 -28.61
N LYS A 199 15.25 3.92 -27.64
CA LYS A 199 14.34 2.76 -27.69
C LYS A 199 12.98 3.03 -27.06
N TYR A 200 12.94 3.82 -25.98
CA TYR A 200 11.75 4.05 -25.14
C TYR A 200 11.61 5.55 -24.83
N PRO A 201 11.21 6.39 -25.80
CA PRO A 201 11.27 7.85 -25.72
C PRO A 201 10.56 8.46 -24.50
N ASN A 202 9.45 7.88 -24.07
CA ASN A 202 8.62 8.42 -22.98
C ASN A 202 8.85 7.74 -21.63
N SER A 203 9.72 6.74 -21.55
CA SER A 203 9.90 5.94 -20.33
C SER A 203 10.48 6.73 -19.17
N MET A 204 11.40 7.67 -19.45
CA MET A 204 12.10 8.44 -18.42
C MET A 204 11.41 9.77 -18.07
N LYS A 205 10.45 10.23 -18.88
CA LYS A 205 9.77 11.52 -18.65
C LYS A 205 9.22 11.64 -17.21
N ARG A 206 8.59 10.59 -16.72
CA ARG A 206 8.01 10.59 -15.36
C ARG A 206 9.04 10.73 -14.23
N TRP A 207 10.30 10.44 -14.47
CA TRP A 207 11.37 10.67 -13.50
C TRP A 207 11.66 12.16 -13.35
N TYR A 208 11.70 12.89 -14.44
CA TYR A 208 11.87 14.33 -14.43
C TYR A 208 10.65 15.05 -13.86
N ASP A 209 9.44 14.65 -14.31
CA ASP A 209 8.18 15.26 -13.86
C ASP A 209 7.94 15.07 -12.34
N ASN A 210 8.46 13.99 -11.76
CA ASN A 210 8.29 13.66 -10.35
C ASN A 210 9.56 13.83 -9.52
N TRP A 211 10.59 14.48 -10.06
CA TRP A 211 11.90 14.55 -9.42
C TRP A 211 11.84 15.09 -7.99
N ASP A 212 11.11 16.17 -7.74
CA ASP A 212 10.95 16.76 -6.42
C ASP A 212 10.32 15.81 -5.41
N ALA A 213 9.47 14.89 -5.86
CA ALA A 213 8.84 13.88 -5.01
C ALA A 213 9.71 12.62 -4.82
N ILE A 214 10.72 12.43 -5.66
CA ILE A 214 11.68 11.32 -5.59
C ILE A 214 12.86 11.70 -4.69
N THR A 215 13.36 12.93 -4.78
CA THR A 215 14.60 13.40 -4.15
C THR A 215 14.65 13.35 -2.62
N PRO A 216 13.55 13.41 -1.85
CA PRO A 216 13.63 13.32 -0.39
C PRO A 216 14.43 12.11 0.11
N ILE A 217 14.43 11.01 -0.64
CA ILE A 217 15.16 9.78 -0.27
C ILE A 217 16.67 10.00 -0.15
N PHE A 218 17.25 10.96 -0.86
CA PHE A 218 18.70 11.23 -0.84
C PHE A 218 19.18 11.89 0.45
N LYS A 219 18.26 12.36 1.32
CA LYS A 219 18.57 12.86 2.66
C LYS A 219 18.93 11.75 3.64
N PHE A 220 18.53 10.51 3.37
CA PHE A 220 18.61 9.40 4.29
C PHE A 220 19.80 8.48 4.04
N SER A 221 20.30 7.85 5.11
CA SER A 221 21.29 6.79 5.03
C SER A 221 20.78 5.56 4.29
N PRO A 222 21.67 4.65 3.86
CA PRO A 222 21.28 3.39 3.25
C PRO A 222 20.32 2.55 4.09
N ASP A 223 20.44 2.58 5.44
CA ASP A 223 19.56 1.82 6.34
C ASP A 223 18.12 2.36 6.30
N VAL A 224 17.93 3.67 6.39
CA VAL A 224 16.60 4.30 6.27
C VAL A 224 16.05 4.15 4.86
N ARG A 225 16.86 4.39 3.83
CA ARG A 225 16.44 4.18 2.44
C ARG A 225 15.96 2.77 2.20
N LYS A 226 16.63 1.77 2.78
CA LYS A 226 16.22 0.37 2.68
C LYS A 226 14.81 0.16 3.22
N VAL A 227 14.44 0.74 4.34
CA VAL A 227 13.08 0.69 4.88
C VAL A 227 12.10 1.34 3.91
N ILE A 228 12.44 2.50 3.35
CA ILE A 228 11.61 3.22 2.39
C ILE A 228 11.44 2.45 1.06
N TYR A 229 12.51 1.83 0.52
CA TYR A 229 12.43 1.04 -0.73
C TYR A 229 11.82 -0.33 -0.54
N THR A 230 12.20 -1.05 0.53
CA THR A 230 11.71 -2.39 0.79
C THR A 230 10.32 -2.33 1.37
N THR A 231 9.40 -1.98 0.53
CA THR A 231 7.97 -2.16 0.75
C THR A 231 7.60 -3.64 0.80
N ASN A 232 8.51 -4.53 1.26
CA ASN A 232 8.25 -5.98 1.31
C ASN A 232 6.96 -6.30 2.06
N ALA A 233 6.63 -5.51 3.09
CA ALA A 233 5.38 -5.67 3.82
C ALA A 233 4.18 -5.31 2.95
N ILE A 234 4.19 -4.13 2.33
CA ILE A 234 3.10 -3.70 1.45
C ILE A 234 3.05 -4.55 0.18
N GLU A 235 4.19 -4.99 -0.35
CA GLU A 235 4.25 -5.90 -1.50
C GLU A 235 3.69 -7.28 -1.17
N SER A 236 4.01 -7.84 0.00
CA SER A 236 3.45 -9.10 0.49
C SER A 236 1.94 -8.99 0.66
N LEU A 237 1.48 -7.91 1.28
CA LEU A 237 0.06 -7.62 1.45
C LEU A 237 -0.64 -7.45 0.09
N ASN A 238 -0.05 -6.71 -0.83
CA ASN A 238 -0.55 -6.52 -2.19
C ASN A 238 -0.59 -7.84 -3.00
N SER A 239 0.37 -8.73 -2.77
CA SER A 239 0.33 -10.08 -3.36
C SER A 239 -0.91 -10.84 -2.89
N THR A 240 -1.23 -10.75 -1.60
CA THR A 240 -2.44 -11.35 -1.03
C THR A 240 -3.71 -10.74 -1.64
N TYR A 241 -3.76 -9.41 -1.77
CA TYR A 241 -4.89 -8.72 -2.38
C TYR A 241 -5.05 -9.02 -3.88
N ARG A 242 -3.96 -9.11 -4.62
CA ARG A 242 -4.00 -9.54 -6.04
C ARG A 242 -4.47 -10.98 -6.20
N LYS A 243 -4.22 -11.83 -5.20
CA LYS A 243 -4.75 -13.21 -5.17
C LYS A 243 -6.27 -13.20 -5.08
N LEU A 244 -6.86 -12.33 -4.25
CA LEU A 244 -8.32 -12.14 -4.20
C LEU A 244 -8.87 -11.75 -5.57
N ASN A 245 -8.21 -10.82 -6.27
CA ASN A 245 -8.61 -10.36 -7.60
C ASN A 245 -8.56 -11.48 -8.65
N ARG A 246 -7.60 -12.40 -8.53
CA ARG A 246 -7.51 -13.58 -9.42
C ARG A 246 -8.58 -14.63 -9.12
N GLN A 247 -8.96 -14.77 -7.87
CA GLN A 247 -9.99 -15.73 -7.45
C GLN A 247 -11.42 -15.21 -7.69
N ARG A 248 -11.61 -13.90 -7.60
CA ARG A 248 -12.87 -13.21 -7.87
C ARG A 248 -12.65 -12.08 -8.86
N SER A 249 -13.06 -12.29 -10.10
CA SER A 249 -12.98 -11.25 -11.13
C SER A 249 -13.91 -10.07 -10.87
N VAL A 250 -15.06 -10.32 -10.23
CA VAL A 250 -16.05 -9.30 -9.86
C VAL A 250 -16.60 -9.60 -8.47
N PHE A 251 -16.58 -8.62 -7.59
CA PHE A 251 -17.23 -8.69 -6.28
C PHE A 251 -18.70 -8.28 -6.40
N PRO A 252 -19.64 -8.94 -5.69
CA PRO A 252 -21.07 -8.65 -5.80
C PRO A 252 -21.47 -7.31 -5.18
N SER A 253 -20.67 -6.75 -4.26
CA SER A 253 -20.91 -5.47 -3.60
C SER A 253 -19.62 -4.91 -2.98
N ASP A 254 -19.64 -3.64 -2.59
CA ASP A 254 -18.58 -2.99 -1.83
C ASP A 254 -18.35 -3.68 -0.49
N THR A 255 -19.44 -4.07 0.18
CA THR A 255 -19.40 -4.80 1.45
C THR A 255 -18.70 -6.16 1.29
N ALA A 256 -19.00 -6.90 0.22
CA ALA A 256 -18.34 -8.18 -0.06
C ALA A 256 -16.83 -7.99 -0.31
N LEU A 257 -16.44 -6.94 -1.03
CA LEU A 257 -15.03 -6.57 -1.23
C LEU A 257 -14.37 -6.22 0.11
N LEU A 258 -14.98 -5.39 0.93
CA LEU A 258 -14.44 -4.96 2.23
C LEU A 258 -14.24 -6.15 3.18
N LYS A 259 -15.22 -7.05 3.27
CA LYS A 259 -15.10 -8.30 4.05
C LYS A 259 -13.90 -9.14 3.60
N ALA A 260 -13.76 -9.34 2.29
CA ALA A 260 -12.66 -10.11 1.73
C ALA A 260 -11.29 -9.48 2.01
N LEU A 261 -11.18 -8.16 1.85
CA LEU A 261 -9.96 -7.40 2.13
C LEU A 261 -9.57 -7.47 3.61
N TYR A 262 -10.53 -7.25 4.51
CA TYR A 262 -10.29 -7.34 5.95
C TYR A 262 -9.78 -8.73 6.37
N LEU A 263 -10.45 -9.78 5.94
CA LEU A 263 -10.07 -11.15 6.29
C LEU A 263 -8.70 -11.52 5.71
N ALA A 264 -8.42 -11.12 4.46
CA ALA A 264 -7.12 -11.32 3.84
C ALA A 264 -6.01 -10.56 4.57
N THR A 265 -6.28 -9.35 5.02
CA THR A 265 -5.36 -8.53 5.82
C THR A 265 -5.08 -9.21 7.15
N PHE A 266 -6.12 -9.65 7.84
CA PHE A 266 -6.00 -10.30 9.13
C PHE A 266 -5.15 -11.59 9.05
N GLU A 267 -5.35 -12.41 8.03
CA GLU A 267 -4.51 -13.60 7.79
C GLU A 267 -3.05 -13.24 7.45
N ALA A 268 -2.84 -12.26 6.59
CA ALA A 268 -1.50 -11.85 6.16
C ALA A 268 -0.69 -11.23 7.31
N THR A 269 -1.34 -10.48 8.19
CA THR A 269 -0.67 -9.73 9.27
C THR A 269 -0.42 -10.56 10.54
N LYS A 270 -1.02 -11.74 10.68
CA LYS A 270 -0.72 -12.66 11.80
C LYS A 270 0.76 -12.92 12.02
N LYS A 271 1.56 -12.85 10.96
CA LYS A 271 3.00 -13.09 10.97
C LYS A 271 3.83 -11.84 11.30
N TRP A 272 3.20 -10.69 11.45
CA TRP A 272 3.90 -9.42 11.68
C TRP A 272 4.14 -9.17 13.17
N THR A 273 4.91 -10.02 13.78
CA THR A 273 5.20 -9.98 15.23
C THR A 273 6.54 -9.37 15.56
N MET A 274 7.44 -9.24 14.56
CA MET A 274 8.81 -8.77 14.77
C MET A 274 9.01 -7.37 14.21
N SER A 275 9.89 -6.62 14.86
CA SER A 275 10.37 -5.33 14.37
C SER A 275 11.19 -5.50 13.09
N ILE A 276 11.25 -4.43 12.30
CA ILE A 276 12.11 -4.35 11.12
C ILE A 276 13.57 -4.51 11.55
N ARG A 277 14.33 -5.25 10.74
CA ARG A 277 15.77 -5.43 10.97
C ARG A 277 16.49 -4.08 11.02
N ASN A 278 17.42 -3.93 11.94
CA ASN A 278 18.19 -2.71 12.21
C ASN A 278 17.33 -1.50 12.60
N TRP A 279 16.13 -1.73 13.14
CA TRP A 279 15.21 -0.65 13.50
C TRP A 279 15.86 0.38 14.45
N GLY A 280 16.64 -0.03 15.42
CA GLY A 280 17.31 0.89 16.34
C GLY A 280 18.22 1.92 15.64
N ARG A 281 18.89 1.53 14.54
CA ARG A 281 19.69 2.47 13.73
C ARG A 281 18.80 3.43 12.95
N VAL A 282 17.74 2.90 12.34
CA VAL A 282 16.76 3.71 11.59
C VAL A 282 16.09 4.71 12.52
N TYR A 283 15.63 4.25 13.67
CA TYR A 283 14.98 5.10 14.67
C TYR A 283 15.93 6.20 15.20
N GLY A 284 17.18 5.83 15.52
CA GLY A 284 18.19 6.79 15.97
C GLY A 284 18.50 7.88 14.94
N GLU A 285 18.63 7.52 13.65
CA GLU A 285 18.81 8.49 12.58
C GLU A 285 17.60 9.42 12.44
N LEU A 286 16.39 8.85 12.42
CA LEU A 286 15.17 9.64 12.31
C LEU A 286 14.96 10.56 13.53
N SER A 287 15.36 10.13 14.73
CA SER A 287 15.32 10.95 15.94
C SER A 287 16.24 12.18 15.85
N ILE A 288 17.40 12.02 15.22
CA ILE A 288 18.33 13.14 14.98
C ILE A 288 17.80 14.07 13.89
N MET A 289 17.34 13.50 12.76
CA MET A 289 16.85 14.29 11.62
C MET A 289 15.56 15.06 11.92
N TYR A 290 14.71 14.49 12.77
CA TYR A 290 13.40 15.03 13.15
C TYR A 290 13.33 15.25 14.65
N GLU A 291 14.28 16.04 15.16
CA GLU A 291 14.44 16.32 16.60
C GLU A 291 13.13 16.74 17.27
N GLY A 292 12.84 16.12 18.41
CA GLY A 292 11.64 16.40 19.23
C GLY A 292 10.33 15.85 18.69
N ARG A 293 10.35 15.10 17.58
CA ARG A 293 9.13 14.53 16.97
C ARG A 293 8.93 13.04 17.27
N LEU A 294 9.95 12.34 17.67
CA LEU A 294 9.86 10.94 18.12
C LEU A 294 9.96 10.88 19.64
N PRO A 295 9.23 9.95 20.31
CA PRO A 295 9.40 9.67 21.73
C PRO A 295 10.84 9.24 22.05
N GLU A 296 11.33 9.61 23.26
CA GLU A 296 12.63 9.16 23.77
C GLU A 296 12.67 7.67 24.11
#